data_4fd2383d09eaf12677f43a6edd45cb02
#
_entry.id   4fd2383d09eaf12677f43a6edd45cb02
#
_cell.length_a   1.000
_cell.length_b   1.000
_cell.length_c   1.000
_cell.angle_alpha   90.00
_cell.angle_beta   90.00
_cell.angle_gamma   90.00
#
_symmetry.space_group_name_H-M   'P 1'
#
loop_
_entity.id
_entity.type
_entity.pdbx_description
1 polymer ?
#
loop_
_entity_poly.entity_id
_entity_poly.type
_entity_poly.pdbx_seq_one_letter_code
_entity_poly.pdbx_strand_id
1 'polypeptide(L)'
;MKEIRDPEKLESVFALQKDHFKKRPPILRLLSFEKGELLNRPLKPLSQFLILIEGSVCIYPLSPDGAMRYLTRASSGTLLGDMEFSKVKGNAFYTEATDEVLCLAIPFAPNQDVLENDPVFLRFVLSQMAGKLSTSSTMDVVVQSLEEKVLFYLRTIQPDHEFASINEAMQALNCSRRQLQRVLKKLCDEGALIKTGRGHYRLASFL
;
A
#
# COMPACT_ATOMS: atom_id res chain seq x y z
N MET A 1 8.42 15.73 -2.98
CA MET A 1 7.12 15.87 -3.71
C MET A 1 7.20 17.00 -4.69
N LYS A 2 6.89 16.74 -5.95
CA LYS A 2 6.91 17.71 -7.06
C LYS A 2 5.58 17.64 -7.81
N GLU A 3 4.98 18.79 -8.10
CA GLU A 3 3.81 18.88 -8.98
C GLU A 3 4.26 18.89 -10.45
N ILE A 4 3.71 17.98 -11.25
CA ILE A 4 3.95 17.89 -12.69
C ILE A 4 2.88 18.74 -13.39
N ARG A 5 3.30 19.85 -14.00
CA ARG A 5 2.42 20.79 -14.72
C ARG A 5 2.45 20.49 -16.21
N ASP A 6 1.89 19.34 -16.57
CA ASP A 6 1.77 18.87 -17.93
C ASP A 6 0.29 18.51 -18.18
N PRO A 7 -0.47 19.36 -18.90
CA PRO A 7 -1.88 19.13 -19.16
C PRO A 7 -2.14 17.86 -19.99
N GLU A 8 -1.30 17.54 -20.96
CA GLU A 8 -1.49 16.36 -21.80
C GLU A 8 -1.28 15.07 -21.02
N LYS A 9 -0.24 15.05 -20.17
CA LYS A 9 0.02 13.95 -19.26
C LYS A 9 -1.12 13.79 -18.24
N LEU A 10 -1.64 14.90 -17.70
CA LEU A 10 -2.78 14.85 -16.77
C LEU A 10 -4.02 14.25 -17.45
N GLU A 11 -4.35 14.65 -18.67
CA GLU A 11 -5.48 14.10 -19.41
C GLU A 11 -5.29 12.60 -19.70
N SER A 12 -4.10 12.20 -20.11
CA SER A 12 -3.76 10.80 -20.38
C SER A 12 -3.92 9.94 -19.12
N VAL A 13 -3.43 10.42 -17.97
CA VAL A 13 -3.55 9.72 -16.69
C VAL A 13 -5.00 9.68 -16.23
N PHE A 14 -5.74 10.79 -16.34
CA PHE A 14 -7.15 10.83 -15.97
C PHE A 14 -7.99 9.88 -16.84
N ALA A 15 -7.70 9.78 -18.13
CA ALA A 15 -8.40 8.87 -19.04
C ALA A 15 -8.35 7.41 -18.57
N LEU A 16 -7.25 6.98 -17.94
CA LEU A 16 -7.11 5.65 -17.35
C LEU A 16 -7.94 5.45 -16.06
N GLN A 17 -8.31 6.54 -15.41
CA GLN A 17 -9.05 6.53 -14.13
C GLN A 17 -10.51 6.98 -14.27
N LYS A 18 -10.95 7.40 -15.47
CA LYS A 18 -12.26 8.02 -15.71
C LYS A 18 -13.45 7.17 -15.25
N ASP A 19 -13.32 5.84 -15.34
CA ASP A 19 -14.40 4.89 -15.01
C ASP A 19 -14.69 4.83 -13.49
N HIS A 20 -13.81 5.42 -12.68
CA HIS A 20 -14.03 5.60 -11.25
C HIS A 20 -14.91 6.82 -10.92
N PHE A 21 -15.32 7.61 -11.90
CA PHE A 21 -16.08 8.84 -11.71
C PHE A 21 -17.29 8.89 -12.62
N LYS A 22 -18.44 9.29 -12.07
CA LYS A 22 -19.62 9.67 -12.87
C LYS A 22 -19.38 11.05 -13.52
N LYS A 23 -18.75 11.95 -12.78
CA LYS A 23 -18.41 13.30 -13.23
C LYS A 23 -16.94 13.59 -12.92
N ARG A 24 -16.21 14.15 -13.91
CA ARG A 24 -14.83 14.57 -13.71
C ARG A 24 -14.71 15.56 -12.55
N PRO A 25 -13.83 15.32 -11.58
CA PRO A 25 -13.51 16.33 -10.56
C PRO A 25 -12.94 17.61 -11.19
N PRO A 26 -13.40 18.79 -10.79
CA PRO A 26 -12.94 20.05 -11.39
C PRO A 26 -11.45 20.35 -11.20
N ILE A 27 -10.86 19.92 -10.09
CA ILE A 27 -9.45 20.15 -9.81
C ILE A 27 -8.71 18.81 -9.66
N LEU A 28 -7.78 18.59 -10.59
CA LEU A 28 -6.89 17.41 -10.61
C LEU A 28 -5.45 17.89 -10.71
N ARG A 29 -4.51 17.14 -10.15
CA ARG A 29 -3.07 17.40 -10.23
C ARG A 29 -2.31 16.09 -10.42
N LEU A 30 -1.12 16.19 -11.01
CA LEU A 30 -0.14 15.10 -10.98
C LEU A 30 0.95 15.43 -9.98
N LEU A 31 1.22 14.48 -9.08
CA LEU A 31 2.29 14.60 -8.09
C LEU A 31 3.28 13.45 -8.27
N SER A 32 4.56 13.77 -8.26
CA SER A 32 5.64 12.78 -8.19
C SER A 32 6.35 12.84 -6.85
N PHE A 33 6.80 11.66 -6.40
CA PHE A 33 7.56 11.47 -5.18
C PHE A 33 8.80 10.64 -5.52
N GLU A 34 9.93 11.06 -5.01
CA GLU A 34 11.16 10.29 -5.09
C GLU A 34 11.17 9.18 -4.02
N LYS A 35 11.96 8.15 -4.24
CA LYS A 35 12.18 7.08 -3.25
C LYS A 35 12.58 7.66 -1.89
N GLY A 36 11.90 7.20 -0.83
CA GLY A 36 12.09 7.68 0.55
C GLY A 36 11.30 8.95 0.89
N GLU A 37 10.61 9.58 -0.07
CA GLU A 37 9.72 10.70 0.25
C GLU A 37 8.42 10.22 0.91
N LEU A 38 7.97 11.01 1.89
CA LEU A 38 6.71 10.76 2.58
C LEU A 38 5.54 11.40 1.84
N LEU A 39 4.55 10.60 1.47
CA LEU A 39 3.30 11.06 0.87
C LEU A 39 2.38 11.68 1.92
N ASN A 40 2.35 11.10 3.12
CA ASN A 40 1.68 11.67 4.28
C ASN A 40 2.50 11.48 5.57
N ARG A 41 2.10 12.21 6.62
CA ARG A 41 2.66 12.10 7.97
C ARG A 41 1.54 12.10 8.99
N PRO A 42 1.68 11.41 10.13
CA PRO A 42 0.65 11.33 11.16
C PRO A 42 0.11 12.67 11.65
N LEU A 43 0.97 13.68 11.76
CA LEU A 43 0.60 15.03 12.22
C LEU A 43 0.14 15.95 11.07
N LYS A 44 0.20 15.47 9.83
CA LYS A 44 -0.24 16.19 8.64
C LYS A 44 -1.02 15.23 7.75
N PRO A 45 -2.30 14.98 8.07
CA PRO A 45 -3.15 14.10 7.29
C PRO A 45 -3.29 14.59 5.85
N LEU A 46 -3.64 13.69 4.95
CA LEU A 46 -3.90 14.03 3.56
C LEU A 46 -5.12 14.96 3.46
N SER A 47 -5.01 15.99 2.64
CA SER A 47 -6.10 16.89 2.26
C SER A 47 -6.61 16.61 0.85
N GLN A 48 -6.24 15.47 0.30
CA GLN A 48 -6.54 15.04 -1.06
C GLN A 48 -6.52 13.52 -1.14
N PHE A 49 -7.25 12.96 -2.10
CA PHE A 49 -7.00 11.59 -2.53
C PHE A 49 -5.73 11.54 -3.37
N LEU A 50 -5.00 10.44 -3.27
CA LEU A 50 -3.91 10.07 -4.14
C LEU A 50 -4.21 8.70 -4.74
N ILE A 51 -4.44 8.63 -6.05
CA ILE A 51 -4.51 7.36 -6.78
C ILE A 51 -3.09 7.09 -7.29
N LEU A 52 -2.48 6.01 -6.85
CA LEU A 52 -1.16 5.59 -7.33
C LEU A 52 -1.28 5.16 -8.80
N ILE A 53 -0.53 5.80 -9.68
CA ILE A 53 -0.48 5.49 -11.11
C ILE A 53 0.73 4.61 -11.42
N GLU A 54 1.90 4.99 -10.88
CA GLU A 54 3.16 4.28 -11.04
C GLU A 54 3.87 4.20 -9.70
N GLY A 55 4.71 3.20 -9.54
CA GLY A 55 5.51 2.98 -8.35
C GLY A 55 4.76 2.31 -7.21
N SER A 56 5.41 2.27 -6.05
CA SER A 56 4.89 1.62 -4.85
C SER A 56 5.26 2.37 -3.58
N VAL A 57 4.43 2.18 -2.56
CA VAL A 57 4.58 2.82 -1.25
C VAL A 57 4.48 1.79 -0.14
N CYS A 58 5.12 2.11 0.99
CA CYS A 58 4.97 1.41 2.24
C CYS A 58 4.12 2.22 3.19
N ILE A 59 3.19 1.55 3.86
CA ILE A 59 2.31 2.15 4.86
C ILE A 59 2.63 1.52 6.20
N TYR A 60 2.94 2.33 7.21
CA TYR A 60 3.23 1.86 8.55
C TYR A 60 2.60 2.79 9.60
N PRO A 61 2.05 2.22 10.71
CA PRO A 61 1.46 3.00 11.79
C PRO A 61 2.54 3.72 12.60
N LEU A 62 2.17 4.82 13.22
CA LEU A 62 2.97 5.43 14.27
C LEU A 62 2.84 4.58 15.54
N SER A 63 3.88 3.83 15.89
CA SER A 63 3.92 3.03 17.09
C SER A 63 4.33 3.89 18.30
N PRO A 64 3.70 3.72 19.49
CA PRO A 64 4.06 4.48 20.67
C PRO A 64 5.52 4.30 21.13
N ASP A 65 6.11 3.15 20.79
CA ASP A 65 7.51 2.80 21.08
C ASP A 65 8.50 3.30 20.02
N GLY A 66 8.02 4.04 19.01
CA GLY A 66 8.82 4.52 17.89
C GLY A 66 9.25 3.43 16.91
N ALA A 67 8.84 2.19 17.10
CA ALA A 67 9.15 1.11 16.18
C ALA A 67 8.31 1.24 14.91
N MET A 68 8.97 1.29 13.76
CA MET A 68 8.29 1.20 12.47
C MET A 68 7.83 -0.25 12.25
N ARG A 69 6.53 -0.48 12.40
CA ARG A 69 5.92 -1.77 12.09
C ARG A 69 5.23 -1.66 10.73
N TYR A 70 5.73 -2.41 9.80
CA TYR A 70 5.15 -2.48 8.46
C TYR A 70 3.68 -2.92 8.54
N LEU A 71 2.77 -2.13 7.97
CA LEU A 71 1.38 -2.52 7.86
C LEU A 71 1.13 -3.20 6.52
N THR A 72 1.45 -2.50 5.43
CA THR A 72 1.21 -3.01 4.08
C THR A 72 2.05 -2.28 3.04
N ARG A 73 2.20 -2.89 1.88
CA ARG A 73 2.70 -2.26 0.65
C ARG A 73 1.52 -1.99 -0.27
N ALA A 74 1.54 -0.85 -0.93
CA ALA A 74 0.54 -0.47 -1.91
C ALA A 74 1.23 -0.07 -3.22
N SER A 75 0.60 -0.38 -4.34
CA SER A 75 1.11 -0.13 -5.69
C SER A 75 0.06 0.53 -6.57
N SER A 76 0.33 0.61 -7.87
CA SER A 76 -0.58 1.17 -8.87
C SER A 76 -2.02 0.69 -8.68
N GLY A 77 -2.99 1.58 -8.85
CA GLY A 77 -4.41 1.37 -8.62
C GLY A 77 -4.89 1.58 -7.18
N THR A 78 -3.98 1.75 -6.22
CA THR A 78 -4.36 1.99 -4.82
C THR A 78 -4.79 3.44 -4.61
N LEU A 79 -5.90 3.62 -3.89
CA LEU A 79 -6.37 4.93 -3.40
C LEU A 79 -5.85 5.18 -1.99
N LEU A 80 -5.25 6.34 -1.75
CA LEU A 80 -4.88 6.86 -0.42
C LEU A 80 -5.75 8.08 -0.10
N GLY A 81 -5.97 8.37 1.19
CA GLY A 81 -6.79 9.49 1.65
C GLY A 81 -8.25 9.13 1.94
N ASP A 82 -8.61 7.88 1.80
CA ASP A 82 -9.95 7.36 2.10
C ASP A 82 -10.33 7.52 3.58
N MET A 83 -9.38 7.33 4.49
CA MET A 83 -9.61 7.55 5.93
C MET A 83 -9.86 9.02 6.24
N GLU A 84 -9.05 9.92 5.70
CA GLU A 84 -9.17 11.35 5.90
C GLU A 84 -10.48 11.90 5.31
N PHE A 85 -10.87 11.41 4.15
CA PHE A 85 -12.14 11.77 3.52
C PHE A 85 -13.35 11.30 4.33
N SER A 86 -13.27 10.11 4.93
CA SER A 86 -14.34 9.57 5.79
C SER A 86 -14.48 10.30 7.12
N LYS A 87 -13.55 11.22 7.46
CA LYS A 87 -13.49 11.98 8.72
C LYS A 87 -13.39 11.09 9.99
N VAL A 88 -13.01 9.82 9.82
CA VAL A 88 -12.76 8.92 10.94
C VAL A 88 -11.46 9.35 11.63
N LYS A 89 -11.56 9.68 12.93
CA LYS A 89 -10.40 10.04 13.75
C LYS A 89 -9.72 8.78 14.28
N GLY A 90 -8.40 8.78 14.32
CA GLY A 90 -7.70 7.85 15.20
C GLY A 90 -6.49 7.11 14.66
N ASN A 91 -6.25 7.03 13.38
CA ASN A 91 -5.08 6.30 12.91
C ASN A 91 -4.10 7.23 12.19
N ALA A 92 -2.91 7.31 12.77
CA ALA A 92 -1.81 8.03 12.18
C ALA A 92 -0.90 7.04 11.46
N PHE A 93 -0.81 7.17 10.14
CA PHE A 93 0.08 6.36 9.31
C PHE A 93 1.13 7.23 8.64
N TYR A 94 2.31 6.66 8.46
CA TYR A 94 3.27 7.13 7.47
C TYR A 94 3.02 6.38 6.16
N THR A 95 3.14 7.09 5.05
CA THR A 95 3.18 6.48 3.72
C THR A 95 4.43 6.98 3.03
N GLU A 96 5.34 6.08 2.73
CA GLU A 96 6.66 6.37 2.17
C GLU A 96 6.82 5.71 0.79
N ALA A 97 7.33 6.46 -0.17
CA ALA A 97 7.65 5.95 -1.50
C ALA A 97 8.82 4.95 -1.44
N THR A 98 8.64 3.74 -1.95
CA THR A 98 9.70 2.72 -2.02
C THR A 98 10.52 2.78 -3.29
N ASP A 99 9.97 3.42 -4.31
CA ASP A 99 10.58 3.75 -5.59
C ASP A 99 10.07 5.12 -6.06
N GLU A 100 10.27 5.47 -7.33
CA GLU A 100 9.68 6.67 -7.89
C GLU A 100 8.16 6.47 -8.06
N VAL A 101 7.36 7.37 -7.49
CA VAL A 101 5.90 7.27 -7.45
C VAL A 101 5.27 8.41 -8.23
N LEU A 102 4.29 8.08 -9.09
CA LEU A 102 3.40 9.03 -9.74
C LEU A 102 1.98 8.84 -9.20
N CYS A 103 1.34 9.94 -8.78
CA CYS A 103 -0.03 9.95 -8.28
C CYS A 103 -0.92 10.93 -9.06
N LEU A 104 -2.17 10.52 -9.31
CA LEU A 104 -3.26 11.44 -9.59
C LEU A 104 -3.82 11.94 -8.26
N ALA A 105 -3.67 13.23 -8.01
CA ALA A 105 -4.12 13.89 -6.79
C ALA A 105 -5.45 14.63 -7.00
N ILE A 106 -6.40 14.42 -6.08
CA ILE A 106 -7.73 15.01 -6.10
C ILE A 106 -7.96 15.74 -4.78
N PRO A 107 -7.68 17.04 -4.70
CA PRO A 107 -7.87 17.83 -3.48
C PRO A 107 -9.31 17.77 -2.97
N PHE A 108 -9.52 17.61 -1.65
CA PHE A 108 -10.86 17.48 -1.08
C PHE A 108 -11.67 18.77 -1.23
N ALA A 109 -11.19 19.87 -0.67
CA ALA A 109 -11.96 21.10 -0.56
C ALA A 109 -12.55 21.61 -1.89
N PRO A 110 -11.79 21.74 -3.00
CA PRO A 110 -12.36 22.24 -4.26
C PRO A 110 -13.22 21.21 -5.01
N ASN A 111 -13.19 19.94 -4.61
CA ASN A 111 -13.92 18.85 -5.27
C ASN A 111 -15.03 18.27 -4.37
N GLN A 112 -15.23 18.79 -3.17
CA GLN A 112 -16.04 18.17 -2.14
C GLN A 112 -17.44 17.82 -2.63
N ASP A 113 -18.16 18.78 -3.22
CA ASP A 113 -19.52 18.59 -3.70
C ASP A 113 -19.62 17.48 -4.76
N VAL A 114 -18.63 17.43 -5.66
CA VAL A 114 -18.61 16.41 -6.73
C VAL A 114 -18.31 15.04 -6.13
N LEU A 115 -17.33 14.94 -5.25
CA LEU A 115 -16.89 13.65 -4.68
C LEU A 115 -17.92 13.05 -3.71
N GLU A 116 -18.57 13.88 -2.88
CA GLU A 116 -19.60 13.41 -1.92
C GLU A 116 -20.90 13.00 -2.62
N ASN A 117 -21.19 13.52 -3.84
CA ASN A 117 -22.40 13.24 -4.61
C ASN A 117 -22.16 12.34 -5.84
N ASP A 118 -20.97 11.77 -5.99
CA ASP A 118 -20.65 10.83 -7.08
C ASP A 118 -20.76 9.39 -6.58
N PRO A 119 -21.86 8.67 -6.87
CA PRO A 119 -22.04 7.30 -6.38
C PRO A 119 -21.05 6.30 -7.01
N VAL A 120 -20.51 6.61 -8.20
CA VAL A 120 -19.48 5.77 -8.85
C VAL A 120 -18.18 5.90 -8.07
N PHE A 121 -17.77 7.13 -7.77
CA PHE A 121 -16.58 7.39 -6.99
C PHE A 121 -16.68 6.83 -5.56
N LEU A 122 -17.81 7.05 -4.89
CA LEU A 122 -18.03 6.51 -3.55
C LEU A 122 -17.98 4.98 -3.53
N ARG A 123 -18.49 4.31 -4.57
CA ARG A 123 -18.35 2.85 -4.72
C ARG A 123 -16.90 2.43 -4.91
N PHE A 124 -16.14 3.19 -5.69
CA PHE A 124 -14.71 2.95 -5.84
C PHE A 124 -13.99 3.08 -4.49
N VAL A 125 -14.24 4.15 -3.71
CA VAL A 125 -13.69 4.32 -2.35
C VAL A 125 -14.03 3.12 -1.47
N LEU A 126 -15.32 2.70 -1.43
CA LEU A 126 -15.76 1.54 -0.66
C LEU A 126 -15.05 0.25 -1.09
N SER A 127 -14.85 0.03 -2.38
CA SER A 127 -14.14 -1.15 -2.88
C SER A 127 -12.67 -1.17 -2.46
N GLN A 128 -12.01 -0.01 -2.46
CA GLN A 128 -10.64 0.15 -1.98
C GLN A 128 -10.53 -0.14 -0.47
N MET A 129 -11.46 0.40 0.32
CA MET A 129 -11.52 0.15 1.77
C MET A 129 -11.78 -1.34 2.07
N ALA A 130 -12.74 -1.96 1.37
CA ALA A 130 -13.06 -3.37 1.53
C ALA A 130 -11.84 -4.26 1.16
N GLY A 131 -11.12 -3.93 0.09
CA GLY A 131 -9.89 -4.62 -0.30
C GLY A 131 -8.81 -4.53 0.78
N LYS A 132 -8.58 -3.36 1.35
CA LYS A 132 -7.62 -3.15 2.45
C LYS A 132 -8.01 -3.94 3.70
N LEU A 133 -9.29 -3.94 4.08
CA LEU A 133 -9.82 -4.72 5.20
C LEU A 133 -9.69 -6.22 4.96
N SER A 134 -10.02 -6.70 3.77
CA SER A 134 -9.89 -8.11 3.42
C SER A 134 -8.45 -8.59 3.56
N THR A 135 -7.50 -7.83 3.04
CA THR A 135 -6.07 -8.16 3.17
C THR A 135 -5.61 -8.17 4.62
N SER A 136 -6.01 -7.16 5.40
CA SER A 136 -5.68 -7.06 6.83
C SER A 136 -6.32 -8.20 7.64
N SER A 137 -7.62 -8.47 7.43
CA SER A 137 -8.35 -9.52 8.14
C SER A 137 -7.83 -10.92 7.79
N THR A 138 -7.44 -11.16 6.54
CA THR A 138 -6.89 -12.45 6.12
C THR A 138 -5.55 -12.72 6.78
N MET A 139 -4.73 -11.69 6.99
CA MET A 139 -3.45 -11.83 7.70
C MET A 139 -3.61 -12.18 9.18
N ASP A 140 -4.67 -11.70 9.84
CA ASP A 140 -4.86 -11.87 11.28
C ASP A 140 -5.77 -13.05 11.66
N VAL A 141 -6.75 -13.38 10.82
CA VAL A 141 -7.83 -14.34 11.19
C VAL A 141 -7.62 -15.74 10.59
N VAL A 142 -7.10 -15.83 9.37
CA VAL A 142 -6.98 -17.12 8.66
C VAL A 142 -5.65 -17.81 8.93
N VAL A 143 -4.64 -17.08 9.37
CA VAL A 143 -3.27 -17.57 9.46
C VAL A 143 -2.86 -17.74 10.92
N GLN A 144 -2.92 -18.95 11.44
CA GLN A 144 -2.64 -19.27 12.85
C GLN A 144 -1.14 -19.38 13.18
N SER A 145 -0.30 -19.80 12.24
CA SER A 145 1.14 -20.01 12.46
C SER A 145 2.01 -19.02 11.70
N LEU A 146 3.21 -18.74 12.21
CA LEU A 146 4.18 -17.89 11.50
C LEU A 146 4.60 -18.52 10.16
N GLU A 147 4.57 -19.83 10.03
CA GLU A 147 4.85 -20.56 8.79
C GLU A 147 3.81 -20.23 7.72
N GLU A 148 2.53 -20.30 8.08
CA GLU A 148 1.44 -19.93 7.18
C GLU A 148 1.50 -18.44 6.82
N LYS A 149 1.81 -17.56 7.78
CA LYS A 149 2.03 -16.13 7.52
C LYS A 149 3.15 -15.90 6.50
N VAL A 150 4.26 -16.59 6.61
CA VAL A 150 5.37 -16.52 5.67
C VAL A 150 4.93 -16.94 4.27
N LEU A 151 4.26 -18.07 4.15
CA LEU A 151 3.79 -18.58 2.84
C LEU A 151 2.74 -17.67 2.22
N PHE A 152 1.77 -17.21 3.01
CA PHE A 152 0.77 -16.25 2.55
C PHE A 152 1.39 -14.94 2.08
N TYR A 153 2.32 -14.38 2.86
CA TYR A 153 3.02 -13.14 2.52
C TYR A 153 3.76 -13.25 1.18
N LEU A 154 4.47 -14.35 0.95
CA LEU A 154 5.17 -14.59 -0.30
C LEU A 154 4.22 -14.83 -1.48
N ARG A 155 3.09 -15.52 -1.26
CA ARG A 155 2.13 -15.83 -2.34
C ARG A 155 1.31 -14.63 -2.77
N THR A 156 0.92 -13.78 -1.81
CA THR A 156 -0.15 -12.78 -2.02
C THR A 156 0.38 -11.36 -2.05
N ILE A 157 1.43 -11.05 -1.28
CA ILE A 157 1.89 -9.69 -1.06
C ILE A 157 3.16 -9.38 -1.85
N GLN A 158 4.06 -10.35 -2.01
CA GLN A 158 5.31 -10.15 -2.75
C GLN A 158 5.12 -10.42 -4.25
N PRO A 159 5.37 -9.40 -5.12
CA PRO A 159 5.15 -9.54 -6.57
C PRO A 159 5.95 -10.67 -7.21
N ASP A 160 7.19 -10.86 -6.74
CA ASP A 160 8.11 -11.87 -7.27
C ASP A 160 8.15 -13.15 -6.44
N HIS A 161 7.24 -13.29 -5.46
CA HIS A 161 7.20 -14.40 -4.52
C HIS A 161 8.53 -14.61 -3.77
N GLU A 162 9.30 -13.52 -3.59
CA GLU A 162 10.59 -13.49 -2.93
C GLU A 162 10.63 -12.40 -1.86
N PHE A 163 11.31 -12.64 -0.74
CA PHE A 163 11.58 -11.60 0.24
C PHE A 163 12.60 -10.60 -0.32
N ALA A 164 12.25 -9.33 -0.33
CA ALA A 164 13.17 -8.25 -0.65
C ALA A 164 14.25 -8.07 0.44
N SER A 165 13.86 -8.25 1.71
CA SER A 165 14.79 -8.29 2.84
C SER A 165 14.20 -8.99 4.06
N ILE A 166 15.09 -9.57 4.91
CA ILE A 166 14.68 -10.17 6.20
C ILE A 166 14.06 -9.11 7.14
N ASN A 167 14.57 -7.88 7.13
CA ASN A 167 14.06 -6.82 8.00
C ASN A 167 12.63 -6.42 7.61
N GLU A 168 12.37 -6.30 6.32
CA GLU A 168 11.03 -6.04 5.79
C GLU A 168 10.05 -7.16 6.15
N ALA A 169 10.47 -8.41 5.94
CA ALA A 169 9.67 -9.58 6.31
C ALA A 169 9.37 -9.66 7.81
N MET A 170 10.35 -9.37 8.67
CA MET A 170 10.15 -9.31 10.12
C MET A 170 9.09 -8.27 10.53
N GLN A 171 9.13 -7.11 9.91
CA GLN A 171 8.18 -6.04 10.16
C GLN A 171 6.77 -6.43 9.68
N ALA A 172 6.67 -6.89 8.44
CA ALA A 172 5.40 -7.30 7.82
C ALA A 172 4.71 -8.45 8.59
N LEU A 173 5.50 -9.42 9.06
CA LEU A 173 4.99 -10.60 9.76
C LEU A 173 4.90 -10.41 11.29
N ASN A 174 5.26 -9.24 11.80
CA ASN A 174 5.29 -8.92 13.23
C ASN A 174 5.98 -10.01 14.08
N CYS A 175 7.19 -10.39 13.68
CA CYS A 175 7.94 -11.45 14.34
C CYS A 175 9.41 -11.06 14.59
N SER A 176 10.05 -11.73 15.54
CA SER A 176 11.48 -11.54 15.79
C SER A 176 12.34 -12.21 14.71
N ARG A 177 13.58 -11.69 14.51
CA ARG A 177 14.54 -12.31 13.58
C ARG A 177 14.76 -13.79 13.86
N ARG A 178 14.85 -14.18 15.14
CA ARG A 178 15.05 -15.57 15.55
C ARG A 178 13.87 -16.46 15.16
N GLN A 179 12.63 -15.98 15.34
CA GLN A 179 11.43 -16.70 14.93
C GLN A 179 11.37 -16.86 13.42
N LEU A 180 11.59 -15.78 12.68
CA LEU A 180 11.57 -15.81 11.22
C LEU A 180 12.63 -16.76 10.67
N GLN A 181 13.88 -16.65 11.13
CA GLN A 181 14.96 -17.54 10.67
C GLN A 181 14.68 -19.02 10.92
N ARG A 182 14.09 -19.36 12.09
CA ARG A 182 13.69 -20.74 12.40
C ARG A 182 12.63 -21.24 11.41
N VAL A 183 11.63 -20.43 11.12
CA VAL A 183 10.56 -20.77 10.18
C VAL A 183 11.08 -20.87 8.74
N LEU A 184 11.90 -19.93 8.29
CA LEU A 184 12.50 -19.97 6.95
C LEU A 184 13.37 -21.21 6.76
N LYS A 185 14.16 -21.58 7.79
CA LYS A 185 14.95 -22.83 7.75
C LYS A 185 14.03 -24.04 7.61
N LYS A 186 13.00 -24.17 8.45
CA LYS A 186 12.02 -25.26 8.39
C LYS A 186 11.36 -25.37 7.02
N LEU A 187 10.86 -24.25 6.47
CA LEU A 187 10.22 -24.24 5.16
C LEU A 187 11.19 -24.55 4.00
N CYS A 188 12.47 -24.23 4.14
CA CYS A 188 13.49 -24.69 3.20
C CYS A 188 13.74 -26.19 3.31
N ASP A 189 13.84 -26.73 4.54
CA ASP A 189 14.04 -28.15 4.80
C ASP A 189 12.83 -29.00 4.29
N GLU A 190 11.62 -28.43 4.32
CA GLU A 190 10.39 -29.02 3.78
C GLU A 190 10.24 -28.82 2.26
N GLY A 191 11.16 -28.09 1.61
CA GLY A 191 11.11 -27.83 0.17
C GLY A 191 10.06 -26.81 -0.26
N ALA A 192 9.40 -26.11 0.66
CA ALA A 192 8.43 -25.06 0.35
C ALA A 192 9.09 -23.75 -0.08
N LEU A 193 10.30 -23.48 0.41
CA LEU A 193 11.11 -22.32 0.04
C LEU A 193 12.48 -22.71 -0.50
N ILE A 194 13.02 -21.87 -1.37
CA ILE A 194 14.40 -21.94 -1.87
C ILE A 194 15.13 -20.70 -1.39
N LYS A 195 16.32 -20.91 -0.80
CA LYS A 195 17.23 -19.82 -0.46
C LYS A 195 17.99 -19.39 -1.70
N THR A 196 17.72 -18.18 -2.21
CA THR A 196 18.33 -17.63 -3.43
C THR A 196 19.58 -16.80 -3.15
N GLY A 197 19.77 -16.37 -1.88
CA GLY A 197 20.95 -15.57 -1.48
C GLY A 197 21.01 -15.34 0.03
N ARG A 198 21.92 -14.47 0.47
CA ARG A 198 22.02 -14.09 1.88
C ARG A 198 20.84 -13.21 2.28
N GLY A 199 19.85 -13.82 2.95
CA GLY A 199 18.61 -13.14 3.38
C GLY A 199 17.51 -13.14 2.31
N HIS A 200 17.71 -13.81 1.18
CA HIS A 200 16.75 -13.93 0.09
C HIS A 200 16.15 -15.34 0.07
N TYR A 201 14.83 -15.41 0.01
CA TYR A 201 14.06 -16.66 0.01
C TYR A 201 12.87 -16.51 -0.94
N ARG A 202 12.64 -17.50 -1.77
CA ARG A 202 11.58 -17.56 -2.76
C ARG A 202 10.75 -18.84 -2.60
N LEU A 203 9.50 -18.80 -3.03
CA LEU A 203 8.67 -20.02 -3.12
C LEU A 203 9.30 -21.02 -4.10
N ALA A 204 9.31 -22.30 -3.70
CA ALA A 204 9.97 -23.35 -4.48
C ALA A 204 9.21 -23.70 -5.77
N SER A 205 7.87 -23.55 -5.78
CA SER A 205 7.03 -23.76 -6.95
C SER A 205 5.74 -22.96 -6.83
N PHE A 206 5.21 -22.54 -7.98
CA PHE A 206 3.83 -22.06 -8.10
C PHE A 206 2.93 -23.29 -8.11
N LEU A 207 2.29 -23.60 -7.00
CA LEU A 207 1.14 -24.50 -6.94
C LEU A 207 -0.13 -23.68 -6.81
#